data_198cc22b98071ac8f052211a47257287
#
_entry.id   198cc22b98071ac8f052211a47257287
#
_cell.length_a   1.000
_cell.length_b   1.000
_cell.length_c   1.000
_cell.angle_alpha   90.00
_cell.angle_beta   90.00
_cell.angle_gamma   90.00
#
_symmetry.space_group_name_H-M   'P 1'
#
loop_
_entity.id
_entity.type
_entity.pdbx_description
1 polymer ?
#
loop_
_entity_poly.entity_id
_entity_poly.type
_entity_poly.pdbx_seq_one_letter_code
_entity_poly.pdbx_strand_id
1 'polypeptide(L)'
;MLQLIVYGLISGSILALGAIGLTLIYGILNFANFAHGDLMALGAYLVLFFKISLALPMWLAFLLGMLCTALLGVCLDRVWFRPLRQRGARGAILAISSLGLALILQNLIRMLWGPQVQYYSRAIHFPFTVPGLQVRLNTQQILIFVIALGLVILVSLFLQRTKLGKAMRATSDNFNLALISGIDTERVVLWTWLLGAGLAAAGGILLGMSVRLQPIMGWDLLLPIFAATILGGIGSPYGAMAGALIIGLAEELSTPFIPTEYKTAVSLVLLVLVLLVRPRGLFAGWKP
;
A
#
# COMPACT_ATOMS: atom_id res chain seq x y z
N MET A 1 -15.66 -3.13 22.22
CA MET A 1 -14.22 -3.41 22.05
C MET A 1 -13.94 -4.43 20.93
N LEU A 2 -14.57 -5.62 20.93
CA LEU A 2 -14.33 -6.64 19.90
C LEU A 2 -14.61 -6.13 18.47
N GLN A 3 -15.67 -5.34 18.28
CA GLN A 3 -16.01 -4.68 17.00
C GLN A 3 -14.86 -3.82 16.48
N LEU A 4 -14.23 -3.03 17.35
CA LEU A 4 -13.11 -2.16 16.99
C LEU A 4 -11.86 -2.95 16.60
N ILE A 5 -11.60 -4.07 17.28
CA ILE A 5 -10.51 -4.97 16.93
C ILE A 5 -10.72 -5.53 15.52
N VAL A 6 -11.93 -5.98 15.21
CA VAL A 6 -12.22 -6.51 13.87
C VAL A 6 -12.09 -5.43 12.80
N TYR A 7 -12.56 -4.22 13.05
CA TYR A 7 -12.38 -3.10 12.11
C TYR A 7 -10.92 -2.73 11.98
N GLY A 8 -10.15 -2.72 13.06
CA GLY A 8 -8.71 -2.47 13.04
C GLY A 8 -7.93 -3.52 12.24
N LEU A 9 -8.33 -4.79 12.30
CA LEU A 9 -7.74 -5.85 11.47
C LEU A 9 -8.05 -5.65 9.98
N ILE A 10 -9.27 -5.23 9.64
CA ILE A 10 -9.67 -4.96 8.25
C ILE A 10 -8.89 -3.74 7.72
N SER A 11 -8.91 -2.61 8.44
CA SER A 11 -8.17 -1.40 8.05
C SER A 11 -6.66 -1.67 7.98
N GLY A 12 -6.11 -2.37 8.99
CA GLY A 12 -4.71 -2.76 9.03
C GLY A 12 -4.31 -3.68 7.88
N SER A 13 -5.21 -4.56 7.41
CA SER A 13 -4.95 -5.43 6.26
C SER A 13 -4.88 -4.65 4.93
N ILE A 14 -5.70 -3.61 4.78
CA ILE A 14 -5.62 -2.69 3.64
C ILE A 14 -4.31 -1.89 3.67
N LEU A 15 -3.96 -1.32 4.83
CA LEU A 15 -2.70 -0.60 5.03
C LEU A 15 -1.49 -1.50 4.78
N ALA A 16 -1.57 -2.80 5.13
CA ALA A 16 -0.50 -3.76 4.94
C ALA A 16 -0.13 -3.93 3.46
N LEU A 17 -1.09 -3.94 2.55
CA LEU A 17 -0.83 -4.02 1.12
C LEU A 17 -0.03 -2.81 0.63
N GLY A 18 -0.44 -1.59 1.03
CA GLY A 18 0.30 -0.37 0.73
C GLY A 18 1.69 -0.36 1.36
N ALA A 19 1.80 -0.75 2.63
CA ALA A 19 3.07 -0.76 3.37
C ALA A 19 4.07 -1.79 2.81
N ILE A 20 3.60 -2.99 2.43
CA ILE A 20 4.44 -3.99 1.75
C ILE A 20 4.90 -3.45 0.40
N GLY A 21 4.01 -2.86 -0.40
CA GLY A 21 4.38 -2.25 -1.68
C GLY A 21 5.43 -1.16 -1.53
N LEU A 22 5.24 -0.27 -0.56
CA LEU A 22 6.16 0.83 -0.27
C LEU A 22 7.53 0.31 0.21
N THR A 23 7.54 -0.66 1.13
CA THR A 23 8.80 -1.20 1.68
C THR A 23 9.59 -1.99 0.63
N LEU A 24 8.95 -2.64 -0.34
CA LEU A 24 9.63 -3.29 -1.46
C LEU A 24 10.36 -2.27 -2.34
N ILE A 25 9.70 -1.16 -2.68
CA ILE A 25 10.29 -0.07 -3.47
C ILE A 25 11.43 0.57 -2.69
N TYR A 26 11.19 0.92 -1.42
CA TYR A 26 12.21 1.55 -0.58
C TYR A 26 13.43 0.65 -0.35
N GLY A 27 13.20 -0.63 -0.04
CA GLY A 27 14.29 -1.57 0.26
C GLY A 27 15.28 -1.78 -0.88
N ILE A 28 14.83 -1.63 -2.14
CA ILE A 28 15.68 -1.84 -3.32
C ILE A 28 16.19 -0.51 -3.89
N LEU A 29 15.36 0.53 -3.91
CA LEU A 29 15.70 1.79 -4.55
C LEU A 29 16.19 2.88 -3.59
N ASN A 30 16.11 2.63 -2.28
CA ASN A 30 16.59 3.52 -1.21
C ASN A 30 16.06 4.95 -1.29
N PHE A 31 14.77 5.13 -1.65
CA PHE A 31 14.10 6.42 -1.58
C PHE A 31 12.64 6.29 -1.14
N ALA A 32 12.16 7.32 -0.43
CA ALA A 32 10.76 7.43 -0.04
C ALA A 32 9.90 7.82 -1.24
N ASN A 33 9.03 6.92 -1.70
CA ASN A 33 8.15 7.18 -2.83
C ASN A 33 6.84 7.83 -2.36
N PHE A 34 6.74 9.15 -2.45
CA PHE A 34 5.52 9.89 -2.09
C PHE A 34 4.37 9.68 -3.08
N ALA A 35 4.66 9.29 -4.32
CA ALA A 35 3.61 8.97 -5.31
C ALA A 35 2.92 7.62 -5.03
N HIS A 36 3.36 6.87 -4.01
CA HIS A 36 2.82 5.54 -3.72
C HIS A 36 1.33 5.58 -3.33
N GLY A 37 0.91 6.57 -2.53
CA GLY A 37 -0.49 6.79 -2.19
C GLY A 37 -1.34 7.11 -3.42
N ASP A 38 -0.84 7.95 -4.32
CA ASP A 38 -1.58 8.31 -5.54
C ASP A 38 -1.65 7.15 -6.55
N LEU A 39 -0.70 6.22 -6.54
CA LEU A 39 -0.84 4.94 -7.26
C LEU A 39 -1.97 4.09 -6.67
N MET A 40 -2.18 4.11 -5.34
CA MET A 40 -3.34 3.46 -4.71
C MET A 40 -4.64 4.10 -5.19
N ALA A 41 -4.73 5.43 -5.16
CA ALA A 41 -5.89 6.17 -5.63
C ALA A 41 -6.15 5.89 -7.12
N LEU A 42 -5.12 5.93 -7.95
CA LEU A 42 -5.24 5.65 -9.39
C LEU A 42 -5.76 4.24 -9.66
N GLY A 43 -5.26 3.22 -8.93
CA GLY A 43 -5.78 1.85 -9.03
C GLY A 43 -7.27 1.78 -8.73
N ALA A 44 -7.72 2.48 -7.69
CA ALA A 44 -9.13 2.57 -7.34
C ALA A 44 -9.96 3.26 -8.45
N TYR A 45 -9.48 4.35 -9.02
CA TYR A 45 -10.18 5.05 -10.11
C TYR A 45 -10.18 4.28 -11.44
N LEU A 46 -9.15 3.50 -11.72
CA LEU A 46 -9.15 2.59 -12.88
C LEU A 46 -10.22 1.50 -12.75
N VAL A 47 -10.42 0.95 -11.54
CA VAL A 47 -11.53 0.02 -11.30
C VAL A 47 -12.88 0.70 -11.47
N LEU A 48 -13.02 1.95 -11.03
CA LEU A 48 -14.24 2.73 -11.27
C LEU A 48 -14.52 2.85 -12.78
N PHE A 49 -13.51 3.16 -13.58
CA PHE A 49 -13.61 3.22 -15.02
C PHE A 49 -14.02 1.89 -15.62
N PHE A 50 -13.35 0.79 -15.29
CA PHE A 50 -13.66 -0.53 -15.82
C PHE A 50 -15.07 -0.99 -15.43
N LYS A 51 -15.51 -0.68 -14.21
CA LYS A 51 -16.82 -1.08 -13.71
C LYS A 51 -17.96 -0.25 -14.30
N ILE A 52 -17.79 1.07 -14.39
CA ILE A 52 -18.87 1.98 -14.83
C ILE A 52 -18.88 2.10 -16.36
N SER A 53 -17.74 2.39 -16.99
CA SER A 53 -17.67 2.67 -18.43
C SER A 53 -17.69 1.40 -19.27
N LEU A 54 -17.09 0.30 -18.80
CA LEU A 54 -17.05 -0.97 -19.51
C LEU A 54 -18.00 -2.02 -18.92
N ALA A 55 -18.77 -1.67 -17.89
CA ALA A 55 -19.74 -2.56 -17.22
C ALA A 55 -19.16 -3.92 -16.81
N LEU A 56 -17.86 -3.99 -16.50
CA LEU A 56 -17.19 -5.22 -16.13
C LEU A 56 -17.57 -5.68 -14.71
N PRO A 57 -17.62 -6.98 -14.45
CA PRO A 57 -17.82 -7.50 -13.10
C PRO A 57 -16.66 -7.09 -12.18
N MET A 58 -16.95 -6.88 -10.89
CA MET A 58 -15.99 -6.30 -9.93
C MET A 58 -14.68 -7.08 -9.83
N TRP A 59 -14.72 -8.41 -9.90
CA TRP A 59 -13.51 -9.25 -9.83
C TRP A 59 -12.57 -9.03 -11.03
N LEU A 60 -13.13 -8.85 -12.25
CA LEU A 60 -12.34 -8.59 -13.45
C LEU A 60 -11.80 -7.16 -13.45
N ALA A 61 -12.64 -6.18 -13.05
CA ALA A 61 -12.21 -4.78 -12.89
C ALA A 61 -11.08 -4.66 -11.85
N PHE A 62 -11.14 -5.41 -10.74
CA PHE A 62 -10.09 -5.49 -9.73
C PHE A 62 -8.75 -5.96 -10.31
N LEU A 63 -8.75 -7.08 -11.04
CA LEU A 63 -7.53 -7.63 -11.64
C LEU A 63 -6.94 -6.70 -12.70
N LEU A 64 -7.79 -6.12 -13.56
CA LEU A 64 -7.35 -5.18 -14.58
C LEU A 64 -6.83 -3.87 -13.98
N GLY A 65 -7.50 -3.34 -12.97
CA GLY A 65 -7.05 -2.13 -12.25
C GLY A 65 -5.69 -2.33 -11.59
N MET A 66 -5.51 -3.48 -10.93
CA MET A 66 -4.22 -3.85 -10.33
C MET A 66 -3.12 -4.00 -11.39
N LEU A 67 -3.41 -4.69 -12.51
CA LEU A 67 -2.45 -4.91 -13.59
C LEU A 67 -2.08 -3.60 -14.30
N CYS A 68 -3.06 -2.77 -14.65
CA CYS A 68 -2.81 -1.48 -15.31
C CYS A 68 -1.98 -0.56 -14.43
N THR A 69 -2.25 -0.49 -13.13
CA THR A 69 -1.45 0.33 -12.20
C THR A 69 -0.05 -0.25 -12.03
N ALA A 70 0.10 -1.57 -11.97
CA ALA A 70 1.41 -2.21 -11.91
C ALA A 70 2.27 -1.89 -13.15
N LEU A 71 1.69 -1.98 -14.35
CA LEU A 71 2.35 -1.63 -15.61
C LEU A 71 2.68 -0.13 -15.67
N LEU A 72 1.78 0.71 -15.19
CA LEU A 72 2.00 2.16 -15.11
C LEU A 72 3.13 2.48 -14.14
N GLY A 73 3.23 1.78 -13.00
CA GLY A 73 4.36 1.89 -12.08
C GLY A 73 5.70 1.56 -12.75
N VAL A 74 5.76 0.50 -13.55
CA VAL A 74 6.94 0.16 -14.35
C VAL A 74 7.25 1.23 -15.41
N CYS A 75 6.23 1.78 -16.05
CA CYS A 75 6.38 2.88 -17.01
C CYS A 75 6.97 4.12 -16.33
N LEU A 76 6.43 4.50 -15.17
CA LEU A 76 6.93 5.62 -14.38
C LEU A 76 8.38 5.42 -13.93
N ASP A 77 8.76 4.19 -13.57
CA ASP A 77 10.17 3.91 -13.30
C ASP A 77 11.03 4.18 -14.52
N ARG A 78 10.67 3.62 -15.67
CA ARG A 78 11.47 3.73 -16.90
C ARG A 78 11.59 5.15 -17.43
N VAL A 79 10.50 5.92 -17.38
CA VAL A 79 10.43 7.28 -17.95
C VAL A 79 10.92 8.34 -16.97
N TRP A 80 10.69 8.14 -15.66
CA TRP A 80 10.90 9.15 -14.64
C TRP A 80 12.07 8.83 -13.70
N PHE A 81 12.00 7.71 -12.97
CA PHE A 81 12.98 7.41 -11.93
C PHE A 81 14.30 6.82 -12.45
N ARG A 82 14.25 5.94 -13.45
CA ARG A 82 15.45 5.34 -14.03
C ARG A 82 16.43 6.37 -14.61
N PRO A 83 16.01 7.35 -15.43
CA PRO A 83 16.90 8.38 -15.92
C PRO A 83 17.54 9.22 -14.81
N LEU A 84 16.79 9.51 -13.75
CA LEU A 84 17.31 10.24 -12.60
C LEU A 84 18.38 9.41 -11.86
N ARG A 85 18.14 8.12 -11.63
CA ARG A 85 19.12 7.21 -11.02
C ARG A 85 20.39 7.10 -11.87
N GLN A 86 20.25 6.96 -13.18
CA GLN A 86 21.40 6.87 -14.10
C GLN A 86 22.25 8.16 -14.12
N ARG A 87 21.65 9.32 -13.83
CA ARG A 87 22.36 10.60 -13.66
C ARG A 87 22.94 10.80 -12.26
N GLY A 88 22.91 9.78 -11.40
CA GLY A 88 23.45 9.83 -10.04
C GLY A 88 22.61 10.61 -9.04
N ALA A 89 21.31 10.79 -9.28
CA ALA A 89 20.42 11.45 -8.34
C ALA A 89 20.38 10.70 -7.00
N ARG A 90 20.60 11.43 -5.90
CA ARG A 90 20.53 10.89 -4.54
C ARG A 90 19.07 10.62 -4.14
N GLY A 91 18.86 9.77 -3.13
CA GLY A 91 17.53 9.38 -2.65
C GLY A 91 16.60 10.57 -2.32
N ALA A 92 17.14 11.68 -1.79
CA ALA A 92 16.37 12.90 -1.54
C ALA A 92 15.81 13.53 -2.83
N ILE A 93 16.59 13.55 -3.92
CA ILE A 93 16.14 14.08 -5.21
C ILE A 93 15.04 13.20 -5.79
N LEU A 94 15.18 11.88 -5.68
CA LEU A 94 14.14 10.92 -6.10
C LEU A 94 12.86 11.09 -5.28
N ALA A 95 12.98 11.31 -3.97
CA ALA A 95 11.84 11.56 -3.09
C ALA A 95 11.09 12.85 -3.46
N ILE A 96 11.81 13.98 -3.64
CA ILE A 96 11.19 15.24 -4.08
C ILE A 96 10.55 15.08 -5.46
N SER A 97 11.22 14.36 -6.37
CA SER A 97 10.69 14.08 -7.71
C SER A 97 9.41 13.23 -7.64
N SER A 98 9.33 12.27 -6.70
CA SER A 98 8.11 11.49 -6.47
C SER A 98 6.97 12.31 -5.90
N LEU A 99 7.26 13.36 -5.12
CA LEU A 99 6.25 14.31 -4.64
C LEU A 99 5.64 15.10 -5.81
N GLY A 100 6.47 15.59 -6.74
CA GLY A 100 5.99 16.21 -7.97
C GLY A 100 5.10 15.27 -8.80
N LEU A 101 5.51 14.00 -8.92
CA LEU A 101 4.73 12.98 -9.59
C LEU A 101 3.39 12.69 -8.87
N ALA A 102 3.39 12.68 -7.54
CA ALA A 102 2.18 12.55 -6.73
C ALA A 102 1.15 13.63 -7.09
N LEU A 103 1.59 14.90 -7.13
CA LEU A 103 0.72 16.01 -7.52
C LEU A 103 0.19 15.89 -8.95
N ILE A 104 1.02 15.40 -9.89
CA ILE A 104 0.60 15.14 -11.27
C ILE A 104 -0.50 14.07 -11.28
N LEU A 105 -0.28 12.93 -10.63
CA LEU A 105 -1.25 11.83 -10.59
C LEU A 105 -2.56 12.25 -9.93
N GLN A 106 -2.51 12.96 -8.81
CA GLN A 106 -3.71 13.44 -8.11
C GLN A 106 -4.53 14.40 -8.98
N ASN A 107 -3.86 15.35 -9.65
CA ASN A 107 -4.57 16.29 -10.53
C ASN A 107 -5.04 15.63 -11.83
N LEU A 108 -4.32 14.63 -12.34
CA LEU A 108 -4.79 13.81 -13.46
C LEU A 108 -6.09 13.07 -13.10
N ILE A 109 -6.17 12.47 -11.90
CA ILE A 109 -7.40 11.83 -11.41
C ILE A 109 -8.54 12.85 -11.35
N ARG A 110 -8.30 14.06 -10.81
CA ARG A 110 -9.30 15.13 -10.75
C ARG A 110 -9.76 15.59 -12.14
N MET A 111 -8.84 15.68 -13.09
CA MET A 111 -9.13 16.08 -14.47
C MET A 111 -10.00 15.05 -15.19
N LEU A 112 -9.72 13.75 -15.01
CA LEU A 112 -10.40 12.66 -15.73
C LEU A 112 -11.77 12.29 -15.11
N TRP A 113 -11.89 12.27 -13.78
CA TRP A 113 -13.09 11.80 -13.06
C TRP A 113 -13.78 12.88 -12.24
N GLY A 114 -13.23 14.10 -12.23
CA GLY A 114 -13.74 15.21 -11.45
C GLY A 114 -13.36 15.17 -9.96
N PRO A 115 -13.62 16.27 -9.21
CA PRO A 115 -13.30 16.36 -7.78
C PRO A 115 -14.35 15.69 -6.88
N GLN A 116 -15.49 15.25 -7.45
CA GLN A 116 -16.63 14.74 -6.70
C GLN A 116 -16.35 13.35 -6.11
N VAL A 117 -17.01 13.08 -4.98
CA VAL A 117 -16.99 11.77 -4.35
C VAL A 117 -17.66 10.74 -5.26
N GLN A 118 -16.99 9.61 -5.47
CA GLN A 118 -17.48 8.50 -6.28
C GLN A 118 -17.65 7.23 -5.43
N TYR A 119 -18.44 6.28 -5.92
CA TYR A 119 -18.69 4.99 -5.28
C TYR A 119 -18.71 3.90 -6.33
N TYR A 120 -18.14 2.71 -6.02
CA TYR A 120 -18.25 1.55 -6.89
C TYR A 120 -19.67 1.00 -6.99
N SER A 121 -20.45 1.10 -5.92
CA SER A 121 -21.84 0.68 -5.87
C SER A 121 -22.58 1.55 -4.85
N ARG A 122 -23.83 1.88 -5.16
CA ARG A 122 -24.75 2.54 -4.24
C ARG A 122 -25.64 1.53 -3.52
N ALA A 123 -25.40 0.23 -3.69
CA ALA A 123 -26.18 -0.81 -3.02
C ALA A 123 -25.96 -0.74 -1.50
N ILE A 124 -27.04 -0.76 -0.75
CA ILE A 124 -27.00 -0.80 0.71
C ILE A 124 -26.77 -2.25 1.12
N HIS A 125 -25.64 -2.50 1.73
CA HIS A 125 -25.32 -3.81 2.31
C HIS A 125 -25.67 -3.81 3.78
N PHE A 126 -26.67 -4.59 4.16
CA PHE A 126 -27.07 -4.72 5.56
C PHE A 126 -26.03 -5.54 6.33
N PRO A 127 -25.58 -5.03 7.49
CA PRO A 127 -24.68 -5.79 8.34
C PRO A 127 -25.45 -6.94 9.00
N PHE A 128 -24.83 -8.11 9.07
CA PHE A 128 -25.33 -9.23 9.85
C PHE A 128 -24.52 -9.35 11.15
N THR A 129 -25.17 -9.84 12.20
CA THR A 129 -24.52 -10.06 13.50
C THR A 129 -24.00 -11.49 13.56
N VAL A 130 -22.69 -11.65 13.82
CA VAL A 130 -22.08 -12.98 13.97
C VAL A 130 -22.57 -13.58 15.30
N PRO A 131 -23.25 -14.77 15.26
CA PRO A 131 -23.71 -15.44 16.46
C PRO A 131 -22.54 -15.73 17.41
N GLY A 132 -22.71 -15.41 18.69
CA GLY A 132 -21.69 -15.65 19.72
C GLY A 132 -20.68 -14.54 19.96
N LEU A 133 -20.35 -13.71 18.97
CA LEU A 133 -19.34 -12.63 19.10
C LEU A 133 -19.97 -11.25 19.23
N GLN A 134 -21.26 -11.08 18.99
CA GLN A 134 -21.99 -9.79 18.96
C GLN A 134 -21.32 -8.72 18.06
N VAL A 135 -20.60 -9.16 17.03
CA VAL A 135 -19.93 -8.29 16.07
C VAL A 135 -20.82 -8.15 14.83
N ARG A 136 -21.04 -6.92 14.40
CA ARG A 136 -21.76 -6.60 13.16
C ARG A 136 -20.77 -6.49 12.02
N LEU A 137 -20.88 -7.36 11.03
CA LEU A 137 -20.02 -7.37 9.84
C LEU A 137 -20.87 -7.27 8.58
N ASN A 138 -20.31 -6.64 7.59
CA ASN A 138 -20.82 -6.65 6.24
C ASN A 138 -20.05 -7.71 5.42
N THR A 139 -20.73 -8.42 4.53
CA THR A 139 -20.11 -9.39 3.60
C THR A 139 -18.94 -8.77 2.84
N GLN A 140 -19.03 -7.50 2.49
CA GLN A 140 -17.95 -6.76 1.80
C GLN A 140 -16.69 -6.63 2.66
N GLN A 141 -16.82 -6.40 3.96
CA GLN A 141 -15.69 -6.31 4.89
C GLN A 141 -14.95 -7.64 5.03
N ILE A 142 -15.68 -8.75 5.06
CA ILE A 142 -15.09 -10.09 5.07
C ILE A 142 -14.34 -10.33 3.75
N LEU A 143 -14.94 -10.00 2.62
CA LEU A 143 -14.31 -10.13 1.31
C LEU A 143 -13.01 -9.33 1.23
N ILE A 144 -13.02 -8.07 1.70
CA ILE A 144 -11.83 -7.19 1.75
C ILE A 144 -10.72 -7.86 2.56
N PHE A 145 -11.04 -8.33 3.76
CA PHE A 145 -10.06 -8.97 4.64
C PHE A 145 -9.46 -10.25 4.02
N VAL A 146 -10.30 -11.11 3.44
CA VAL A 146 -9.87 -12.35 2.79
C VAL A 146 -8.99 -12.08 1.59
N ILE A 147 -9.36 -11.12 0.72
CA ILE A 147 -8.54 -10.73 -0.44
C ILE A 147 -7.21 -10.14 0.02
N ALA A 148 -7.23 -9.21 0.99
CA ALA A 148 -6.01 -8.59 1.50
C ALA A 148 -5.06 -9.64 2.11
N LEU A 149 -5.57 -10.52 2.96
CA LEU A 149 -4.80 -11.61 3.56
C LEU A 149 -4.24 -12.57 2.49
N GLY A 150 -5.07 -12.93 1.50
CA GLY A 150 -4.66 -13.78 0.39
C GLY A 150 -3.51 -13.18 -0.42
N LEU A 151 -3.58 -11.88 -0.74
CA LEU A 151 -2.51 -11.15 -1.45
C LEU A 151 -1.24 -11.06 -0.60
N VAL A 152 -1.35 -10.81 0.70
CA VAL A 152 -0.20 -10.78 1.62
C VAL A 152 0.50 -12.14 1.66
N ILE A 153 -0.27 -13.23 1.79
CA ILE A 153 0.27 -14.60 1.78
C ILE A 153 0.94 -14.90 0.43
N LEU A 154 0.29 -14.55 -0.67
CA LEU A 154 0.82 -14.77 -2.02
C LEU A 154 2.16 -14.06 -2.22
N VAL A 155 2.26 -12.79 -1.85
CA VAL A 155 3.51 -12.02 -1.94
C VAL A 155 4.58 -12.59 -1.00
N SER A 156 4.20 -12.98 0.22
CA SER A 156 5.12 -13.62 1.16
C SER A 156 5.71 -14.91 0.60
N LEU A 157 4.86 -15.77 0.01
CA LEU A 157 5.29 -17.00 -0.65
C LEU A 157 6.16 -16.71 -1.87
N PHE A 158 5.81 -15.71 -2.67
CA PHE A 158 6.61 -15.28 -3.81
C PHE A 158 8.01 -14.86 -3.37
N LEU A 159 8.12 -14.01 -2.36
CA LEU A 159 9.41 -13.52 -1.86
C LEU A 159 10.25 -14.65 -1.25
N GLN A 160 9.64 -15.65 -0.57
CA GLN A 160 10.37 -16.74 0.07
C GLN A 160 10.76 -17.85 -0.89
N ARG A 161 9.85 -18.26 -1.76
CA ARG A 161 9.97 -19.51 -2.53
C ARG A 161 10.54 -19.32 -3.94
N THR A 162 10.47 -18.10 -4.53
CA THR A 162 10.92 -17.89 -5.91
C THR A 162 12.37 -17.44 -6.01
N LYS A 163 13.01 -17.72 -7.16
CA LYS A 163 14.36 -17.23 -7.47
C LYS A 163 14.40 -15.70 -7.52
N LEU A 164 13.33 -15.07 -8.06
CA LEU A 164 13.19 -13.62 -8.10
C LEU A 164 13.05 -13.02 -6.69
N GLY A 165 12.27 -13.63 -5.81
CA GLY A 165 12.15 -13.18 -4.42
C GLY A 165 13.48 -13.24 -3.68
N LYS A 166 14.28 -14.29 -3.91
CA LYS A 166 15.66 -14.39 -3.37
C LYS A 166 16.55 -13.28 -3.93
N ALA A 167 16.50 -13.02 -5.23
CA ALA A 167 17.24 -11.94 -5.88
C ALA A 167 16.83 -10.55 -5.34
N MET A 168 15.53 -10.30 -5.13
CA MET A 168 15.01 -9.06 -4.53
C MET A 168 15.56 -8.83 -3.11
N ARG A 169 15.58 -9.87 -2.27
CA ARG A 169 16.14 -9.78 -0.92
C ARG A 169 17.65 -9.53 -0.95
N ALA A 170 18.39 -10.26 -1.77
CA ALA A 170 19.83 -10.04 -1.93
C ALA A 170 20.15 -8.60 -2.41
N THR A 171 19.37 -8.09 -3.36
CA THR A 171 19.51 -6.70 -3.87
C THR A 171 19.15 -5.66 -2.79
N SER A 172 18.14 -5.94 -1.97
CA SER A 172 17.74 -5.08 -0.85
C SER A 172 18.81 -5.06 0.26
N ASP A 173 19.50 -6.19 0.48
CA ASP A 173 20.58 -6.26 1.47
C ASP A 173 21.82 -5.46 1.01
N ASN A 174 22.24 -5.64 -0.25
CA ASN A 174 23.34 -4.87 -0.84
C ASN A 174 23.25 -4.86 -2.37
N PHE A 175 22.85 -3.73 -2.93
CA PHE A 175 22.65 -3.55 -4.38
C PHE A 175 23.95 -3.81 -5.19
N ASN A 176 25.08 -3.26 -4.73
CA ASN A 176 26.35 -3.39 -5.43
C ASN A 176 26.87 -4.84 -5.39
N LEU A 177 26.76 -5.49 -4.24
CA LEU A 177 27.16 -6.89 -4.10
C LEU A 177 26.28 -7.82 -4.97
N ALA A 178 24.99 -7.57 -5.04
CA ALA A 178 24.08 -8.30 -5.92
C ALA A 178 24.48 -8.15 -7.39
N LEU A 179 24.81 -6.93 -7.81
CA LEU A 179 25.23 -6.64 -9.19
C LEU A 179 26.51 -7.40 -9.57
N ILE A 180 27.57 -7.33 -8.74
CA ILE A 180 28.84 -8.04 -9.02
C ILE A 180 28.71 -9.56 -8.87
N SER A 181 27.69 -10.05 -8.15
CA SER A 181 27.37 -11.47 -8.05
C SER A 181 26.55 -11.99 -9.25
N GLY A 182 26.34 -11.16 -10.28
CA GLY A 182 25.65 -11.56 -11.51
C GLY A 182 24.12 -11.51 -11.43
N ILE A 183 23.53 -10.89 -10.38
CA ILE A 183 22.09 -10.68 -10.31
C ILE A 183 21.71 -9.54 -11.26
N ASP A 184 20.74 -9.79 -12.15
CA ASP A 184 20.15 -8.77 -13.02
C ASP A 184 19.29 -7.80 -12.18
N THR A 185 19.94 -6.74 -11.70
CA THR A 185 19.30 -5.74 -10.83
C THR A 185 18.22 -4.92 -11.56
N GLU A 186 18.33 -4.72 -12.88
CA GLU A 186 17.30 -4.05 -13.66
C GLU A 186 16.00 -4.88 -13.70
N ARG A 187 16.13 -6.18 -13.85
CA ARG A 187 14.99 -7.10 -13.77
C ARG A 187 14.38 -7.12 -12.37
N VAL A 188 15.22 -7.06 -11.33
CA VAL A 188 14.75 -6.95 -9.93
C VAL A 188 13.95 -5.67 -9.74
N VAL A 189 14.46 -4.52 -10.20
CA VAL A 189 13.76 -3.22 -10.12
C VAL A 189 12.41 -3.27 -10.85
N LEU A 190 12.35 -3.87 -12.05
CA LEU A 190 11.09 -4.04 -12.80
C LEU A 190 10.05 -4.80 -11.98
N TRP A 191 10.42 -5.95 -11.41
CA TRP A 191 9.52 -6.74 -10.58
C TRP A 191 9.13 -6.04 -9.28
N THR A 192 10.04 -5.24 -8.73
CA THR A 192 9.75 -4.40 -7.55
C THR A 192 8.66 -3.40 -7.82
N TRP A 193 8.72 -2.69 -8.95
CA TRP A 193 7.68 -1.77 -9.35
C TRP A 193 6.36 -2.47 -9.67
N LEU A 194 6.43 -3.61 -10.36
CA LEU A 194 5.24 -4.37 -10.73
C LEU A 194 4.50 -4.87 -9.48
N LEU A 195 5.21 -5.45 -8.53
CA LEU A 195 4.63 -5.91 -7.27
C LEU A 195 4.22 -4.74 -6.38
N GLY A 196 5.10 -3.73 -6.21
CA GLY A 196 4.85 -2.59 -5.33
C GLY A 196 3.66 -1.77 -5.77
N ALA A 197 3.58 -1.39 -7.05
CA ALA A 197 2.45 -0.64 -7.59
C ALA A 197 1.17 -1.48 -7.69
N GLY A 198 1.30 -2.78 -7.97
CA GLY A 198 0.16 -3.71 -7.97
C GLY A 198 -0.46 -3.87 -6.59
N LEU A 199 0.36 -4.01 -5.54
CA LEU A 199 -0.12 -4.07 -4.15
C LEU A 199 -0.70 -2.73 -3.69
N ALA A 200 -0.09 -1.61 -4.08
CA ALA A 200 -0.64 -0.29 -3.86
C ALA A 200 -2.05 -0.19 -4.44
N ALA A 201 -2.21 -0.54 -5.72
CA ALA A 201 -3.51 -0.56 -6.37
C ALA A 201 -4.52 -1.45 -5.64
N ALA A 202 -4.12 -2.68 -5.27
CA ALA A 202 -4.99 -3.58 -4.53
C ALA A 202 -5.47 -2.95 -3.21
N GLY A 203 -4.57 -2.35 -2.42
CA GLY A 203 -4.92 -1.64 -1.19
C GLY A 203 -5.89 -0.47 -1.45
N GLY A 204 -5.64 0.34 -2.47
CA GLY A 204 -6.51 1.44 -2.87
C GLY A 204 -7.89 0.99 -3.34
N ILE A 205 -7.97 -0.11 -4.11
CA ILE A 205 -9.23 -0.69 -4.57
C ILE A 205 -10.04 -1.22 -3.39
N LEU A 206 -9.42 -1.96 -2.47
CA LEU A 206 -10.08 -2.49 -1.27
C LEU A 206 -10.56 -1.37 -0.35
N LEU A 207 -9.78 -0.28 -0.22
CA LEU A 207 -10.26 0.91 0.48
C LEU A 207 -11.46 1.52 -0.20
N GLY A 208 -11.43 1.69 -1.53
CA GLY A 208 -12.56 2.22 -2.31
C GLY A 208 -13.80 1.33 -2.25
N MET A 209 -13.64 0.02 -1.97
CA MET A 209 -14.76 -0.87 -1.64
C MET A 209 -15.29 -0.59 -0.23
N SER A 210 -14.45 -0.28 0.73
CA SER A 210 -14.84 -0.07 2.14
C SER A 210 -15.50 1.30 2.37
N VAL A 211 -14.99 2.33 1.69
CA VAL A 211 -15.43 3.72 1.84
C VAL A 211 -15.68 4.38 0.49
N ARG A 212 -15.78 5.69 0.48
CA ARG A 212 -15.94 6.51 -0.74
C ARG A 212 -14.61 6.71 -1.46
N LEU A 213 -14.66 6.90 -2.78
CA LEU A 213 -13.53 7.30 -3.61
C LEU A 213 -13.41 8.83 -3.64
N GLN A 214 -12.23 9.34 -3.35
CA GLN A 214 -11.89 10.76 -3.44
C GLN A 214 -10.51 10.89 -4.10
N PRO A 215 -10.27 11.91 -4.94
CA PRO A 215 -8.95 12.08 -5.56
C PRO A 215 -7.80 12.23 -4.55
N ILE A 216 -8.08 12.74 -3.34
CA ILE A 216 -7.10 12.94 -2.28
C ILE A 216 -6.86 11.68 -1.42
N MET A 217 -7.65 10.61 -1.60
CA MET A 217 -7.59 9.42 -0.73
C MET A 217 -6.18 8.79 -0.65
N GLY A 218 -5.40 8.91 -1.72
CA GLY A 218 -4.03 8.40 -1.74
C GLY A 218 -3.10 9.16 -0.80
N TRP A 219 -3.25 10.47 -0.74
CA TRP A 219 -2.51 11.34 0.17
C TRP A 219 -2.87 11.07 1.63
N ASP A 220 -4.16 10.89 1.93
CA ASP A 220 -4.65 10.60 3.28
C ASP A 220 -4.10 9.28 3.83
N LEU A 221 -3.89 8.28 2.95
CA LEU A 221 -3.31 6.98 3.30
C LEU A 221 -1.79 7.00 3.41
N LEU A 222 -1.13 7.94 2.74
CA LEU A 222 0.32 7.93 2.60
C LEU A 222 1.02 7.97 3.97
N LEU A 223 0.58 8.85 4.87
CA LEU A 223 1.18 9.00 6.19
C LEU A 223 1.00 7.76 7.09
N PRO A 224 -0.20 7.15 7.21
CA PRO A 224 -0.37 5.88 7.89
C PRO A 224 0.48 4.74 7.32
N ILE A 225 0.63 4.67 5.99
CA ILE A 225 1.45 3.67 5.32
C ILE A 225 2.94 3.87 5.62
N PHE A 226 3.43 5.10 5.59
CA PHE A 226 4.79 5.41 6.02
C PHE A 226 5.00 5.05 7.49
N ALA A 227 4.05 5.43 8.36
CA ALA A 227 4.10 5.08 9.77
C ALA A 227 4.17 3.56 9.98
N ALA A 228 3.33 2.80 9.28
CA ALA A 228 3.32 1.34 9.31
C ALA A 228 4.66 0.73 8.83
N THR A 229 5.19 1.25 7.72
CA THR A 229 6.44 0.77 7.12
C THR A 229 7.64 1.06 8.01
N ILE A 230 7.73 2.25 8.58
CA ILE A 230 8.83 2.66 9.46
C ILE A 230 8.73 1.94 10.80
N LEU A 231 7.53 1.87 11.38
CA LEU A 231 7.26 1.14 12.63
C LEU A 231 7.63 -0.33 12.49
N GLY A 232 7.28 -0.94 11.37
CA GLY A 232 7.62 -2.33 11.07
C GLY A 232 9.10 -2.57 10.81
N GLY A 233 9.82 -1.55 10.36
CA GLY A 233 11.22 -1.62 9.92
C GLY A 233 11.32 -1.60 8.40
N ILE A 234 11.91 -0.54 7.89
CA ILE A 234 12.06 -0.29 6.45
C ILE A 234 12.88 -1.42 5.80
N GLY A 235 12.43 -1.90 4.64
CA GLY A 235 13.08 -2.99 3.92
C GLY A 235 12.62 -4.39 4.34
N SER A 236 11.80 -4.52 5.41
CA SER A 236 11.21 -5.79 5.83
C SER A 236 9.72 -5.86 5.47
N PRO A 237 9.30 -6.64 4.46
CA PRO A 237 7.89 -6.80 4.10
C PRO A 237 7.04 -7.37 5.26
N TYR A 238 7.59 -8.27 6.04
CA TYR A 238 6.91 -8.86 7.21
C TYR A 238 6.76 -7.85 8.35
N GLY A 239 7.81 -7.04 8.56
CA GLY A 239 7.77 -5.92 9.50
C GLY A 239 6.70 -4.90 9.10
N ALA A 240 6.67 -4.50 7.83
CA ALA A 240 5.67 -3.56 7.31
C ALA A 240 4.24 -4.09 7.49
N MET A 241 4.00 -5.39 7.26
CA MET A 241 2.71 -6.03 7.52
C MET A 241 2.32 -5.94 9.00
N ALA A 242 3.22 -6.32 9.90
CA ALA A 242 2.97 -6.25 11.34
C ALA A 242 2.75 -4.80 11.80
N GLY A 243 3.57 -3.86 11.29
CA GLY A 243 3.41 -2.43 11.54
C GLY A 243 2.05 -1.90 11.09
N ALA A 244 1.57 -2.32 9.91
CA ALA A 244 0.27 -1.92 9.40
C ALA A 244 -0.90 -2.45 10.24
N LEU A 245 -0.81 -3.68 10.73
CA LEU A 245 -1.81 -4.24 11.64
C LEU A 245 -1.82 -3.49 12.98
N ILE A 246 -0.65 -3.16 13.52
CA ILE A 246 -0.54 -2.36 14.76
C ILE A 246 -1.15 -0.97 14.54
N ILE A 247 -0.83 -0.29 13.44
CA ILE A 247 -1.39 1.03 13.11
C ILE A 247 -2.91 0.93 12.96
N GLY A 248 -3.42 -0.01 12.15
CA GLY A 248 -4.86 -0.16 11.95
C GLY A 248 -5.63 -0.46 13.24
N LEU A 249 -5.05 -1.30 14.12
CA LEU A 249 -5.63 -1.55 15.45
C LEU A 249 -5.59 -0.30 16.33
N ALA A 250 -4.48 0.43 16.36
CA ALA A 250 -4.34 1.65 17.17
C ALA A 250 -5.32 2.74 16.71
N GLU A 251 -5.47 2.95 15.40
CA GLU A 251 -6.44 3.89 14.82
C GLU A 251 -7.88 3.55 15.21
N GLU A 252 -8.28 2.29 15.10
CA GLU A 252 -9.67 1.90 15.40
C GLU A 252 -9.93 1.86 16.92
N LEU A 253 -8.99 1.40 17.73
CA LEU A 253 -9.13 1.38 19.19
C LEU A 253 -9.10 2.78 19.83
N SER A 254 -8.58 3.79 19.13
CA SER A 254 -8.59 5.19 19.59
C SER A 254 -9.94 5.88 19.40
N THR A 255 -10.81 5.37 18.53
CA THR A 255 -12.07 6.05 18.16
C THR A 255 -13.06 6.31 19.31
N PRO A 256 -13.13 5.54 20.40
CA PRO A 256 -13.95 5.88 21.56
C PRO A 256 -13.45 7.10 22.34
N PHE A 257 -12.19 7.45 22.19
CA PHE A 257 -11.53 8.52 22.96
C PHE A 257 -11.25 9.76 22.10
N ILE A 258 -11.07 9.60 20.78
CA ILE A 258 -10.64 10.64 19.85
C ILE A 258 -11.57 10.63 18.64
N PRO A 259 -12.05 11.81 18.15
CA PRO A 259 -12.84 11.89 16.93
C PRO A 259 -12.14 11.22 15.74
N THR A 260 -12.92 10.60 14.87
CA THR A 260 -12.41 9.79 13.74
C THR A 260 -11.54 10.58 12.76
N GLU A 261 -11.70 11.89 12.70
CA GLU A 261 -10.91 12.81 11.86
C GLU A 261 -9.42 12.86 12.29
N TYR A 262 -9.14 12.52 13.56
CA TYR A 262 -7.78 12.53 14.10
C TYR A 262 -7.10 11.14 14.10
N LYS A 263 -7.67 10.12 13.47
CA LYS A 263 -7.06 8.77 13.38
C LYS A 263 -5.62 8.81 12.85
N THR A 264 -5.35 9.58 11.81
CA THR A 264 -4.00 9.74 11.25
C THR A 264 -3.00 10.32 12.26
N ALA A 265 -3.45 11.18 13.19
CA ALA A 265 -2.58 11.69 14.25
C ALA A 265 -2.14 10.57 15.20
N VAL A 266 -3.00 9.59 15.48
CA VAL A 266 -2.65 8.40 16.29
C VAL A 266 -1.52 7.61 15.64
N SER A 267 -1.59 7.39 14.33
CA SER A 267 -0.52 6.71 13.57
C SER A 267 0.81 7.43 13.69
N LEU A 268 0.79 8.77 13.56
CA LEU A 268 2.00 9.59 13.63
C LEU A 268 2.57 9.65 15.07
N VAL A 269 1.74 9.78 16.08
CA VAL A 269 2.17 9.73 17.49
C VAL A 269 2.82 8.38 17.79
N LEU A 270 2.20 7.29 17.35
CA LEU A 270 2.74 5.94 17.54
C LEU A 270 4.07 5.77 16.81
N LEU A 271 4.19 6.31 15.59
CA LEU A 271 5.45 6.34 14.84
C LEU A 271 6.55 7.04 15.62
N VAL A 272 6.28 8.25 16.15
CA VAL A 272 7.26 9.03 16.90
C VAL A 272 7.68 8.29 18.17
N LEU A 273 6.73 7.74 18.93
CA LEU A 273 7.02 6.97 20.13
C LEU A 273 7.91 5.76 19.85
N VAL A 274 7.61 5.01 18.76
CA VAL A 274 8.44 3.86 18.41
C VAL A 274 9.83 4.29 17.96
N LEU A 275 9.96 5.35 17.17
CA LEU A 275 11.28 5.84 16.74
C LEU A 275 12.15 6.34 17.90
N LEU A 276 11.55 6.92 18.95
CA LEU A 276 12.26 7.32 20.16
C LEU A 276 12.82 6.12 20.93
N VAL A 277 12.11 4.99 20.93
CA VAL A 277 12.52 3.78 21.67
C VAL A 277 13.35 2.85 20.79
N ARG A 278 12.99 2.69 19.51
CA ARG A 278 13.64 1.81 18.53
C ARG A 278 13.75 2.50 17.17
N PRO A 279 14.82 3.27 16.92
CA PRO A 279 14.97 4.08 15.69
C PRO A 279 15.05 3.25 14.40
N ARG A 280 15.28 1.95 14.49
CA ARG A 280 15.29 1.02 13.33
C ARG A 280 13.94 0.35 13.07
N GLY A 281 12.91 0.64 13.87
CA GLY A 281 11.62 -0.05 13.83
C GLY A 281 11.58 -1.30 14.72
N LEU A 282 10.37 -1.85 14.92
CA LEU A 282 10.14 -2.96 15.86
C LEU A 282 10.77 -4.28 15.37
N PHE A 283 10.76 -4.53 14.07
CA PHE A 283 11.18 -5.79 13.44
C PHE A 283 12.44 -5.63 12.57
N ALA A 284 13.18 -4.53 12.71
CA ALA A 284 14.44 -4.33 12.01
C ALA A 284 15.46 -5.38 12.47
N GLY A 285 15.95 -6.19 11.53
CA GLY A 285 16.88 -7.29 11.82
C GLY A 285 16.22 -8.66 11.99
N TRP A 286 14.91 -8.76 12.03
CA TRP A 286 14.24 -10.05 12.00
C TRP A 286 14.25 -10.60 10.56
N LYS A 287 15.19 -11.52 10.32
CA LYS A 287 15.26 -12.30 9.08
C LYS A 287 14.70 -13.69 9.39
N PRO A 288 13.55 -14.10 8.77
CA PRO A 288 13.03 -15.46 8.94
C PRO A 288 13.92 -16.50 8.26
#